data_092ebd6f53b1563e589aca40295ca5dc
#
_entry.id   092ebd6f53b1563e589aca40295ca5dc
#
_cell.length_a   1.000
_cell.length_b   1.000
_cell.length_c   1.000
_cell.angle_alpha   90.00
_cell.angle_beta   90.00
_cell.angle_gamma   90.00
#
_symmetry.space_group_name_H-M   'P 1'
#
loop_
_entity.id
_entity.type
_entity.pdbx_description
1 polymer ?
#
loop_
_entity_poly.entity_id
_entity_poly.type
_entity_poly.pdbx_seq_one_letter_code
_entity_poly.pdbx_strand_id
1 'polypeptide(L)'
;MSAKHAIVIGAGAGGLAASIDLARAGFRVTLLERGDAPGGKMHTRAVDDREVDGGPTVLTMRSIFEQLFADAGACLSDRLTLLESPIIARHAWSHGGVLDLYPDAQRSRQSIEDFAGADDAVGFERFYSQSARIHQTLSETFMTASKPDPVTLVGRVLRRHHPSSLMAAKPAPNLWRALGDFFSDERLRQLFARYATYVGSSPLSTPATLMLIAHVELEGVWLVDGGMHRLATAMAELGRELGIDLHLNTHVSEVLVKGGKACGVRLEDGTSLPADVVVFNGDTNALATGQLGNEAMRAVKPRKVEQRALSALTWCIKGSSSGFDLDHHNVFFESDYPSEFNTIFEERNVPSKPTVYLCAQDRGPNGSLNGSERLLMLVNAPADGDRQNWSEDDVARTRDNALAVLERCGLNLSFRDSDCVSTTPNDWHGRFPGSGGSLYGGASHGIWSSFTRPGARSRLKGLYLSGGSVHPGPGVPMATLSGRLAASAVVRDIA
;
A
#
# COMPACT_ATOMS: atom_id res chain seq x y z
N MET A 1 -17.36 17.12 -32.11
CA MET A 1 -17.26 17.72 -30.76
C MET A 1 -15.80 17.63 -30.35
N SER A 2 -15.22 18.67 -29.73
CA SER A 2 -13.85 18.58 -29.18
C SER A 2 -13.82 17.55 -28.05
N ALA A 3 -12.70 16.81 -27.93
CA ALA A 3 -12.50 15.86 -26.84
C ALA A 3 -12.63 16.59 -25.49
N LYS A 4 -13.36 15.99 -24.54
CA LYS A 4 -13.48 16.50 -23.18
C LYS A 4 -12.12 16.47 -22.48
N HIS A 5 -11.84 17.45 -21.65
CA HIS A 5 -10.56 17.59 -20.96
C HIS A 5 -10.67 17.10 -19.51
N ALA A 6 -9.82 16.15 -19.14
CA ALA A 6 -9.64 15.67 -17.79
C ALA A 6 -8.29 16.11 -17.25
N ILE A 7 -8.28 16.70 -16.05
CA ILE A 7 -7.02 16.94 -15.30
C ILE A 7 -6.96 15.91 -14.18
N VAL A 8 -5.81 15.22 -14.09
CA VAL A 8 -5.50 14.27 -13.01
C VAL A 8 -4.41 14.87 -12.14
N ILE A 9 -4.63 14.95 -10.83
CA ILE A 9 -3.70 15.51 -9.84
C ILE A 9 -3.00 14.36 -9.12
N GLY A 10 -1.69 14.22 -9.34
CA GLY A 10 -0.82 13.20 -8.75
C GLY A 10 -0.61 11.97 -9.65
N ALA A 11 0.65 11.70 -10.00
CA ALA A 11 1.08 10.58 -10.83
C ALA A 11 1.45 9.31 -10.01
N GLY A 12 0.79 9.06 -8.88
CA GLY A 12 0.85 7.75 -8.20
C GLY A 12 0.06 6.68 -8.97
N ALA A 13 0.12 5.42 -8.54
CA ALA A 13 -0.50 4.27 -9.23
C ALA A 13 -1.97 4.51 -9.63
N GLY A 14 -2.77 5.11 -8.74
CA GLY A 14 -4.17 5.42 -9.05
C GLY A 14 -4.35 6.52 -10.09
N GLY A 15 -3.51 7.56 -10.06
CA GLY A 15 -3.55 8.66 -11.04
C GLY A 15 -3.11 8.20 -12.42
N LEU A 16 -2.02 7.43 -12.50
CA LEU A 16 -1.54 6.83 -13.75
C LEU A 16 -2.62 5.92 -14.37
N ALA A 17 -3.20 5.03 -13.59
CA ALA A 17 -4.26 4.13 -14.07
C ALA A 17 -5.52 4.89 -14.52
N ALA A 18 -5.94 5.92 -13.76
CA ALA A 18 -7.07 6.78 -14.15
C ALA A 18 -6.79 7.51 -15.46
N SER A 19 -5.57 8.05 -15.63
CA SER A 19 -5.15 8.77 -16.83
C SER A 19 -5.17 7.87 -18.06
N ILE A 20 -4.63 6.64 -17.95
CA ILE A 20 -4.61 5.65 -19.03
C ILE A 20 -6.05 5.31 -19.47
N ASP A 21 -6.92 4.94 -18.53
CA ASP A 21 -8.30 4.57 -18.85
C ASP A 21 -9.13 5.76 -19.40
N LEU A 22 -8.87 6.99 -18.95
CA LEU A 22 -9.52 8.20 -19.49
C LEU A 22 -9.03 8.53 -20.91
N ALA A 23 -7.72 8.42 -21.19
CA ALA A 23 -7.17 8.62 -22.53
C ALA A 23 -7.77 7.60 -23.52
N ARG A 24 -7.85 6.33 -23.13
CA ARG A 24 -8.53 5.28 -23.91
C ARG A 24 -10.01 5.58 -24.17
N ALA A 25 -10.69 6.24 -23.22
CA ALA A 25 -12.08 6.66 -23.39
C ALA A 25 -12.23 7.93 -24.24
N GLY A 26 -11.16 8.44 -24.83
CA GLY A 26 -11.17 9.59 -25.74
C GLY A 26 -11.13 10.96 -25.06
N PHE A 27 -10.77 11.02 -23.79
CA PHE A 27 -10.49 12.29 -23.12
C PHE A 27 -9.09 12.82 -23.52
N ARG A 28 -8.96 14.14 -23.65
CA ARG A 28 -7.68 14.79 -23.53
C ARG A 28 -7.28 14.80 -22.05
N VAL A 29 -6.14 14.25 -21.71
CA VAL A 29 -5.71 14.07 -20.31
C VAL A 29 -4.46 14.89 -20.05
N THR A 30 -4.50 15.74 -19.02
CA THR A 30 -3.33 16.39 -18.42
C THR A 30 -3.10 15.79 -17.05
N LEU A 31 -1.93 15.20 -16.83
CA LEU A 31 -1.53 14.59 -15.54
C LEU A 31 -0.47 15.48 -14.89
N LEU A 32 -0.79 16.01 -13.70
CA LEU A 32 0.03 16.95 -12.96
C LEU A 32 0.62 16.27 -11.73
N GLU A 33 1.95 16.24 -11.63
CA GLU A 33 2.70 15.66 -10.52
C GLU A 33 3.63 16.72 -9.89
N ARG A 34 3.55 16.87 -8.58
CA ARG A 34 4.38 17.82 -7.83
C ARG A 34 5.84 17.38 -7.69
N GLY A 35 6.09 16.07 -7.74
CA GLY A 35 7.42 15.48 -7.66
C GLY A 35 8.14 15.52 -9.01
N ASP A 36 9.42 15.17 -8.97
CA ASP A 36 10.33 15.07 -10.11
C ASP A 36 10.20 13.78 -10.91
N ALA A 37 9.43 12.80 -10.38
CA ALA A 37 9.20 11.50 -11.00
C ALA A 37 7.76 11.00 -10.77
N PRO A 38 7.22 10.17 -11.69
CA PRO A 38 5.95 9.48 -11.46
C PRO A 38 6.15 8.35 -10.45
N GLY A 39 5.04 7.89 -9.82
CA GLY A 39 5.03 6.72 -8.93
C GLY A 39 4.52 7.04 -7.52
N GLY A 40 4.65 8.29 -7.07
CA GLY A 40 4.26 8.70 -5.74
C GLY A 40 5.00 7.91 -4.66
N LYS A 41 4.35 6.92 -4.02
CA LYS A 41 5.01 6.07 -3.02
C LYS A 41 5.94 5.01 -3.60
N MET A 42 5.80 4.63 -4.86
CA MET A 42 6.78 3.82 -5.60
C MET A 42 7.91 4.75 -6.07
N HIS A 43 8.94 4.90 -5.24
CA HIS A 43 10.05 5.82 -5.50
C HIS A 43 11.37 5.22 -5.04
N THR A 44 12.46 5.75 -5.56
CA THR A 44 13.82 5.43 -5.13
C THR A 44 14.39 6.53 -4.23
N ARG A 45 15.45 6.19 -3.53
CA ARG A 45 16.35 7.10 -2.82
C ARG A 45 17.77 6.84 -3.26
N ALA A 46 18.46 7.90 -3.62
CA ALA A 46 19.89 7.83 -3.85
C ALA A 46 20.62 7.62 -2.51
N VAL A 47 21.43 6.59 -2.45
CA VAL A 47 22.32 6.25 -1.33
C VAL A 47 23.70 5.99 -1.90
N ASP A 48 24.61 6.95 -1.76
CA ASP A 48 25.93 6.96 -2.42
C ASP A 48 25.76 6.79 -3.95
N ASP A 49 26.31 5.75 -4.54
CA ASP A 49 26.23 5.44 -5.99
C ASP A 49 25.04 4.51 -6.37
N ARG A 50 24.11 4.23 -5.45
CA ARG A 50 23.02 3.28 -5.63
C ARG A 50 21.65 3.94 -5.49
N GLU A 51 20.72 3.51 -6.34
CA GLU A 51 19.29 3.80 -6.18
C GLU A 51 18.63 2.66 -5.41
N VAL A 52 18.03 2.96 -4.25
CA VAL A 52 17.32 2.02 -3.39
C VAL A 52 15.84 2.30 -3.43
N ASP A 53 14.99 1.31 -3.70
CA ASP A 53 13.53 1.47 -3.57
C ASP A 53 13.17 1.83 -2.12
N GLY A 54 12.53 2.99 -1.93
CA GLY A 54 12.20 3.54 -0.62
C GLY A 54 10.71 3.44 -0.26
N GLY A 55 9.92 2.75 -1.07
CA GLY A 55 8.47 2.62 -0.93
C GLY A 55 7.98 1.17 -0.82
N PRO A 56 6.83 0.84 -1.43
CA PRO A 56 6.33 -0.54 -1.46
C PRO A 56 7.30 -1.44 -2.25
N THR A 57 7.55 -2.63 -1.71
CA THR A 57 8.49 -3.60 -2.26
C THR A 57 7.81 -4.90 -2.73
N VAL A 58 6.58 -5.14 -2.29
CA VAL A 58 5.83 -6.37 -2.59
C VAL A 58 4.88 -6.12 -3.75
N LEU A 59 5.04 -6.84 -4.86
CA LEU A 59 4.08 -6.85 -5.96
C LEU A 59 3.23 -8.12 -5.91
N THR A 60 1.93 -7.92 -5.70
CA THR A 60 0.90 -8.96 -5.76
C THR A 60 -0.13 -8.65 -6.84
N MET A 61 -1.08 -9.54 -7.07
CA MET A 61 -2.21 -9.31 -8.00
C MET A 61 -1.76 -8.79 -9.38
N ARG A 62 -0.73 -9.40 -9.92
CA ARG A 62 -0.10 -9.07 -11.21
C ARG A 62 -1.13 -8.87 -12.34
N SER A 63 -2.19 -9.66 -12.33
CA SER A 63 -3.26 -9.60 -13.33
C SER A 63 -3.94 -8.23 -13.46
N ILE A 64 -3.94 -7.41 -12.39
CA ILE A 64 -4.50 -6.05 -12.45
C ILE A 64 -3.70 -5.16 -13.40
N PHE A 65 -2.39 -5.29 -13.38
CA PHE A 65 -1.48 -4.52 -14.25
C PHE A 65 -1.50 -5.08 -15.67
N GLU A 66 -1.45 -6.39 -15.82
CA GLU A 66 -1.58 -7.05 -17.13
C GLU A 66 -2.86 -6.61 -17.84
N GLN A 67 -3.98 -6.59 -17.11
CA GLN A 67 -5.26 -6.14 -17.66
C GLN A 67 -5.26 -4.65 -18.03
N LEU A 68 -4.62 -3.78 -17.20
CA LEU A 68 -4.50 -2.35 -17.51
C LEU A 68 -3.74 -2.13 -18.83
N PHE A 69 -2.61 -2.82 -19.01
CA PHE A 69 -1.78 -2.72 -20.21
C PHE A 69 -2.50 -3.34 -21.43
N ALA A 70 -3.10 -4.52 -21.28
CA ALA A 70 -3.85 -5.20 -22.35
C ALA A 70 -5.04 -4.34 -22.83
N ASP A 71 -5.79 -3.75 -21.92
CA ASP A 71 -6.88 -2.83 -22.25
C ASP A 71 -6.39 -1.59 -23.01
N ALA A 72 -5.14 -1.18 -22.81
CA ALA A 72 -4.50 -0.08 -23.51
C ALA A 72 -3.83 -0.51 -24.83
N GLY A 73 -3.98 -1.78 -25.23
CA GLY A 73 -3.38 -2.33 -26.44
C GLY A 73 -1.88 -2.63 -26.34
N ALA A 74 -1.35 -2.76 -25.11
CA ALA A 74 0.05 -3.05 -24.83
C ALA A 74 0.19 -4.35 -23.99
N CYS A 75 1.41 -4.88 -23.93
CA CYS A 75 1.74 -6.03 -23.09
C CYS A 75 2.67 -5.59 -21.95
N LEU A 76 2.34 -5.96 -20.71
CA LEU A 76 3.16 -5.63 -19.56
C LEU A 76 4.54 -6.29 -19.64
N SER A 77 4.61 -7.55 -20.09
CA SER A 77 5.85 -8.30 -20.21
C SER A 77 6.84 -7.75 -21.26
N ASP A 78 6.38 -6.91 -22.19
CA ASP A 78 7.26 -6.24 -23.14
C ASP A 78 8.00 -5.05 -22.51
N ARG A 79 7.59 -4.63 -21.31
CA ARG A 79 8.09 -3.43 -20.63
C ARG A 79 8.74 -3.70 -19.28
N LEU A 80 8.33 -4.80 -18.63
CA LEU A 80 8.82 -5.17 -17.31
C LEU A 80 9.07 -6.67 -17.23
N THR A 81 10.22 -7.02 -16.69
CA THR A 81 10.48 -8.39 -16.27
C THR A 81 9.98 -8.56 -14.84
N LEU A 82 9.00 -9.45 -14.67
CA LEU A 82 8.46 -9.85 -13.37
C LEU A 82 8.94 -11.25 -13.04
N LEU A 83 9.66 -11.38 -11.94
CA LEU A 83 10.20 -12.65 -11.45
C LEU A 83 9.35 -13.12 -10.27
N GLU A 84 8.88 -14.35 -10.32
CA GLU A 84 8.18 -14.93 -9.17
C GLU A 84 9.18 -15.17 -8.03
N SER A 85 8.82 -14.73 -6.82
CA SER A 85 9.64 -14.94 -5.64
C SER A 85 9.52 -16.40 -5.17
N PRO A 86 10.61 -17.16 -5.07
CA PRO A 86 10.56 -18.56 -4.63
C PRO A 86 10.19 -18.69 -3.15
N ILE A 87 10.47 -17.66 -2.36
CA ILE A 87 10.09 -17.50 -0.96
C ILE A 87 9.30 -16.19 -0.87
N ILE A 88 8.05 -16.25 -0.39
CA ILE A 88 7.20 -15.08 -0.21
C ILE A 88 7.85 -14.12 0.79
N ALA A 89 8.22 -14.66 1.96
CA ALA A 89 8.96 -13.94 2.98
C ALA A 89 9.59 -14.93 3.97
N ARG A 90 10.76 -14.59 4.48
CA ARG A 90 11.45 -15.26 5.58
C ARG A 90 11.16 -14.56 6.88
N HIS A 91 10.78 -15.31 7.89
CA HIS A 91 10.39 -14.79 9.20
C HIS A 91 11.34 -15.33 10.27
N ALA A 92 11.76 -14.46 11.19
CA ALA A 92 12.60 -14.83 12.32
C ALA A 92 12.12 -14.18 13.61
N TRP A 93 12.37 -14.83 14.75
CA TRP A 93 11.96 -14.36 16.07
C TRP A 93 13.18 -14.22 17.00
N SER A 94 13.19 -13.17 17.81
CA SER A 94 14.27 -12.86 18.75
C SER A 94 14.50 -13.98 19.81
N HIS A 95 13.46 -14.77 20.07
CA HIS A 95 13.51 -15.94 20.98
C HIS A 95 13.68 -17.27 20.24
N GLY A 96 14.03 -17.22 18.96
CA GLY A 96 14.38 -18.36 18.13
C GLY A 96 13.31 -18.83 17.17
N GLY A 97 13.78 -19.45 16.13
CA GLY A 97 12.97 -19.99 15.02
C GLY A 97 13.06 -19.14 13.76
N VAL A 98 13.08 -19.82 12.62
CA VAL A 98 13.04 -19.24 11.28
C VAL A 98 11.98 -20.01 10.50
N LEU A 99 11.12 -19.29 9.78
CA LEU A 99 10.05 -19.85 8.98
C LEU A 99 9.98 -19.15 7.62
N ASP A 100 10.01 -19.93 6.55
CA ASP A 100 9.77 -19.45 5.20
C ASP A 100 8.33 -19.76 4.78
N LEU A 101 7.64 -18.76 4.19
CA LEU A 101 6.42 -18.97 3.43
C LEU A 101 6.71 -19.02 1.94
N TYR A 102 6.02 -19.90 1.26
CA TYR A 102 6.15 -20.17 -0.17
C TYR A 102 4.84 -19.89 -0.92
N PRO A 103 4.89 -19.57 -2.24
CA PRO A 103 3.69 -19.54 -3.08
C PRO A 103 2.99 -20.90 -3.14
N ASP A 104 3.74 -21.99 -3.06
CA ASP A 104 3.20 -23.34 -2.94
C ASP A 104 2.66 -23.58 -1.53
N ALA A 105 1.34 -23.73 -1.41
CA ALA A 105 0.66 -23.93 -0.14
C ALA A 105 1.09 -25.23 0.58
N GLN A 106 1.50 -26.29 -0.16
CA GLN A 106 1.96 -27.54 0.44
C GLN A 106 3.36 -27.36 1.04
N ARG A 107 4.25 -26.62 0.37
CA ARG A 107 5.55 -26.27 0.91
C ARG A 107 5.43 -25.38 2.16
N SER A 108 4.53 -24.39 2.13
CA SER A 108 4.24 -23.55 3.30
C SER A 108 3.69 -24.38 4.47
N ARG A 109 2.78 -25.33 4.18
CA ARG A 109 2.26 -26.26 5.18
C ARG A 109 3.38 -27.10 5.80
N GLN A 110 4.27 -27.68 4.97
CA GLN A 110 5.39 -28.48 5.46
C GLN A 110 6.34 -27.64 6.33
N SER A 111 6.67 -26.42 5.87
CA SER A 111 7.49 -25.47 6.64
C SER A 111 6.87 -25.15 8.01
N ILE A 112 5.55 -25.00 8.09
CA ILE A 112 4.84 -24.78 9.35
C ILE A 112 4.83 -26.06 10.22
N GLU A 113 4.66 -27.25 9.61
CA GLU A 113 4.73 -28.52 10.34
C GLU A 113 6.09 -28.72 11.00
N ASP A 114 7.18 -28.46 10.26
CA ASP A 114 8.55 -28.56 10.76
C ASP A 114 8.84 -27.53 11.87
N PHE A 115 8.19 -26.36 11.80
CA PHE A 115 8.38 -25.25 12.73
C PHE A 115 7.56 -25.33 14.01
N ALA A 116 6.28 -25.71 13.90
CA ALA A 116 5.29 -25.63 14.99
C ALA A 116 4.51 -26.95 15.22
N GLY A 117 4.70 -27.96 14.38
CA GLY A 117 4.07 -29.26 14.49
C GLY A 117 2.79 -29.44 13.69
N ALA A 118 2.29 -30.68 13.68
CA ALA A 118 1.21 -31.14 12.81
C ALA A 118 -0.12 -30.41 13.06
N ASP A 119 -0.44 -30.06 14.31
CA ASP A 119 -1.70 -29.40 14.66
C ASP A 119 -1.79 -27.99 14.03
N ASP A 120 -0.70 -27.23 14.06
CA ASP A 120 -0.61 -25.91 13.45
C ASP A 120 -0.54 -25.99 11.92
N ALA A 121 0.03 -27.06 11.35
CA ALA A 121 -0.03 -27.31 9.90
C ALA A 121 -1.47 -27.56 9.43
N VAL A 122 -2.26 -28.34 10.17
CA VAL A 122 -3.71 -28.51 9.93
C VAL A 122 -4.46 -27.17 10.15
N GLY A 123 -4.03 -26.39 11.15
CA GLY A 123 -4.51 -25.03 11.38
C GLY A 123 -4.30 -24.14 10.16
N PHE A 124 -3.12 -24.20 9.54
CA PHE A 124 -2.80 -23.47 8.32
C PHE A 124 -3.70 -23.87 7.13
N GLU A 125 -3.96 -25.13 6.91
CA GLU A 125 -4.88 -25.58 5.84
C GLU A 125 -6.28 -24.98 6.02
N ARG A 126 -6.80 -24.96 7.25
CA ARG A 126 -8.09 -24.33 7.58
C ARG A 126 -8.05 -22.81 7.35
N PHE A 127 -6.97 -22.15 7.77
CA PHE A 127 -6.74 -20.72 7.57
C PHE A 127 -6.67 -20.38 6.08
N TYR A 128 -5.87 -21.11 5.32
CA TYR A 128 -5.71 -20.93 3.87
C TYR A 128 -7.06 -21.06 3.15
N SER A 129 -7.80 -22.13 3.42
CA SER A 129 -9.12 -22.37 2.86
C SER A 129 -10.12 -21.27 3.21
N GLN A 130 -10.07 -20.75 4.45
CA GLN A 130 -10.96 -19.68 4.91
C GLN A 130 -10.61 -18.34 4.25
N SER A 131 -9.33 -17.99 4.17
CA SER A 131 -8.85 -16.76 3.54
C SER A 131 -9.16 -16.73 2.05
N ALA A 132 -9.03 -17.88 1.36
CA ALA A 132 -9.42 -18.06 -0.05
C ALA A 132 -10.92 -17.80 -0.27
N ARG A 133 -11.79 -18.38 0.59
CA ARG A 133 -13.25 -18.14 0.47
C ARG A 133 -13.63 -16.68 0.67
N ILE A 134 -12.98 -15.99 1.63
CA ILE A 134 -13.20 -14.56 1.86
C ILE A 134 -12.74 -13.76 0.63
N HIS A 135 -11.55 -14.05 0.11
CA HIS A 135 -11.02 -13.41 -1.08
C HIS A 135 -11.96 -13.60 -2.29
N GLN A 136 -12.35 -14.83 -2.58
CA GLN A 136 -13.29 -15.13 -3.68
C GLN A 136 -14.63 -14.38 -3.53
N THR A 137 -15.15 -14.27 -2.31
CA THR A 137 -16.41 -13.56 -2.05
C THR A 137 -16.28 -12.06 -2.26
N LEU A 138 -15.16 -11.45 -1.84
CA LEU A 138 -14.99 -10.00 -1.82
C LEU A 138 -14.29 -9.42 -3.04
N SER A 139 -13.53 -10.22 -3.79
CA SER A 139 -12.80 -9.73 -4.97
C SER A 139 -13.74 -9.05 -5.98
N GLU A 140 -14.79 -9.73 -6.44
CA GLU A 140 -15.73 -9.20 -7.43
C GLU A 140 -16.87 -8.36 -6.84
N THR A 141 -17.22 -8.57 -5.58
CA THR A 141 -18.37 -7.89 -4.96
C THR A 141 -17.99 -6.59 -4.27
N PHE A 142 -16.72 -6.46 -3.87
CA PHE A 142 -16.18 -5.32 -3.14
C PHE A 142 -14.94 -4.71 -3.81
N MET A 143 -13.84 -5.49 -4.04
CA MET A 143 -12.55 -4.93 -4.42
C MET A 143 -12.55 -4.34 -5.83
N THR A 144 -13.04 -5.06 -6.84
CA THR A 144 -13.09 -4.62 -8.24
C THR A 144 -14.37 -3.86 -8.59
N ALA A 145 -15.34 -3.84 -7.69
CA ALA A 145 -16.62 -3.16 -7.89
C ALA A 145 -16.61 -1.72 -7.36
N SER A 146 -17.51 -0.87 -7.88
CA SER A 146 -17.77 0.44 -7.29
C SER A 146 -18.11 0.29 -5.81
N LYS A 147 -17.64 1.23 -4.97
CA LYS A 147 -17.86 1.19 -3.51
C LYS A 147 -19.33 0.87 -3.20
N PRO A 148 -19.61 -0.23 -2.51
CA PRO A 148 -20.94 -0.55 -2.04
C PRO A 148 -21.23 0.14 -0.69
N ASP A 149 -22.49 0.35 -0.39
CA ASP A 149 -22.99 0.39 0.99
C ASP A 149 -23.19 -1.05 1.51
N PRO A 150 -23.41 -1.26 2.82
CA PRO A 150 -23.54 -2.61 3.38
C PRO A 150 -24.69 -3.42 2.77
N VAL A 151 -25.84 -2.79 2.47
CA VAL A 151 -27.01 -3.48 1.89
C VAL A 151 -26.70 -3.91 0.45
N THR A 152 -26.11 -3.02 -0.33
CA THR A 152 -25.66 -3.33 -1.69
C THR A 152 -24.63 -4.46 -1.71
N LEU A 153 -23.68 -4.48 -0.76
CA LEU A 153 -22.70 -5.58 -0.66
C LEU A 153 -23.39 -6.92 -0.39
N VAL A 154 -24.26 -6.98 0.61
CA VAL A 154 -25.07 -8.19 0.91
C VAL A 154 -25.81 -8.65 -0.33
N GLY A 155 -26.50 -7.75 -1.02
CA GLY A 155 -27.23 -8.06 -2.25
C GLY A 155 -26.31 -8.57 -3.38
N ARG A 156 -25.10 -8.03 -3.53
CA ARG A 156 -24.11 -8.54 -4.51
C ARG A 156 -23.63 -9.95 -4.17
N VAL A 157 -23.31 -10.18 -2.90
CA VAL A 157 -22.86 -11.50 -2.41
C VAL A 157 -23.95 -12.54 -2.63
N LEU A 158 -25.20 -12.26 -2.23
CA LEU A 158 -26.32 -13.20 -2.39
C LEU A 158 -26.69 -13.50 -3.85
N ARG A 159 -26.37 -12.61 -4.79
CA ARG A 159 -26.60 -12.85 -6.24
C ARG A 159 -25.53 -13.72 -6.87
N ARG A 160 -24.30 -13.71 -6.35
CA ARG A 160 -23.13 -14.36 -6.98
C ARG A 160 -22.63 -15.57 -6.19
N HIS A 161 -22.91 -15.63 -4.90
CA HIS A 161 -22.40 -16.64 -3.98
C HIS A 161 -23.53 -17.24 -3.15
N HIS A 162 -23.28 -18.41 -2.56
CA HIS A 162 -24.21 -19.02 -1.62
C HIS A 162 -24.35 -18.18 -0.34
N PRO A 163 -25.53 -18.13 0.33
CA PRO A 163 -25.73 -17.35 1.57
C PRO A 163 -24.70 -17.62 2.68
N SER A 164 -24.15 -18.85 2.77
CA SER A 164 -23.08 -19.19 3.72
C SER A 164 -21.79 -18.36 3.53
N SER A 165 -21.56 -17.76 2.34
CA SER A 165 -20.41 -16.89 2.09
C SER A 165 -20.43 -15.62 2.93
N LEU A 166 -21.62 -15.11 3.31
CA LEU A 166 -21.74 -13.98 4.24
C LEU A 166 -21.27 -14.36 5.64
N MET A 167 -21.55 -15.58 6.09
CA MET A 167 -21.06 -16.10 7.38
C MET A 167 -19.56 -16.38 7.31
N ALA A 168 -19.06 -16.84 6.17
CA ALA A 168 -17.64 -17.08 5.94
C ALA A 168 -16.81 -15.80 6.03
N ALA A 169 -17.38 -14.64 5.70
CA ALA A 169 -16.69 -13.36 5.79
C ALA A 169 -16.25 -12.97 7.22
N LYS A 170 -16.79 -13.61 8.26
CA LYS A 170 -16.39 -13.42 9.68
C LYS A 170 -16.05 -11.95 10.03
N PRO A 171 -17.00 -11.00 10.01
CA PRO A 171 -16.70 -9.59 10.33
C PRO A 171 -16.31 -9.41 11.81
N ALA A 172 -16.57 -10.37 12.67
CA ALA A 172 -16.19 -10.45 14.09
C ALA A 172 -15.75 -11.88 14.42
N PRO A 173 -14.79 -12.09 15.29
CA PRO A 173 -14.00 -11.17 16.13
C PRO A 173 -12.94 -10.40 15.35
N ASN A 174 -12.04 -9.65 16.08
CA ASN A 174 -10.87 -9.05 15.45
C ASN A 174 -9.89 -10.13 14.94
N LEU A 175 -8.98 -9.72 14.04
CA LEU A 175 -8.05 -10.64 13.39
C LEU A 175 -7.19 -11.43 14.38
N TRP A 176 -6.62 -10.75 15.41
CA TRP A 176 -5.78 -11.40 16.41
C TRP A 176 -6.49 -12.54 17.15
N ARG A 177 -7.76 -12.33 17.55
CA ARG A 177 -8.56 -13.36 18.21
C ARG A 177 -8.92 -14.49 17.26
N ALA A 178 -9.32 -14.15 16.03
CA ALA A 178 -9.70 -15.14 15.03
C ALA A 178 -8.53 -16.07 14.65
N LEU A 179 -7.29 -15.58 14.66
CA LEU A 179 -6.10 -16.38 14.39
C LEU A 179 -5.85 -17.45 15.47
N GLY A 180 -6.30 -17.22 16.70
CA GLY A 180 -6.25 -18.22 17.76
C GLY A 180 -7.13 -19.46 17.52
N ASP A 181 -8.12 -19.39 16.61
CA ASP A 181 -8.90 -20.55 16.18
C ASP A 181 -8.12 -21.47 15.22
N PHE A 182 -7.04 -20.97 14.65
CA PHE A 182 -6.23 -21.68 13.63
C PHE A 182 -4.88 -22.12 14.19
N PHE A 183 -4.23 -21.27 15.00
CA PHE A 183 -2.86 -21.47 15.42
C PHE A 183 -2.73 -21.49 16.95
N SER A 184 -2.08 -22.54 17.46
CA SER A 184 -1.71 -22.65 18.87
C SER A 184 -0.35 -21.98 19.15
N ASP A 185 0.60 -22.03 18.20
CA ASP A 185 1.87 -21.33 18.29
C ASP A 185 1.67 -19.82 18.12
N GLU A 186 2.10 -19.06 19.12
CA GLU A 186 1.93 -17.61 19.14
C GLU A 186 2.74 -16.91 18.04
N ARG A 187 3.86 -17.50 17.60
CA ARG A 187 4.67 -16.98 16.50
C ARG A 187 3.91 -17.03 15.17
N LEU A 188 3.13 -18.08 14.93
CA LEU A 188 2.26 -18.17 13.75
C LEU A 188 1.10 -17.17 13.82
N ARG A 189 0.49 -17.00 15.00
CA ARG A 189 -0.52 -15.96 15.20
C ARG A 189 0.05 -14.57 14.90
N GLN A 190 1.27 -14.28 15.36
CA GLN A 190 1.99 -13.04 15.10
C GLN A 190 2.27 -12.85 13.61
N LEU A 191 2.80 -13.87 12.94
CA LEU A 191 3.07 -13.85 11.50
C LEU A 191 1.82 -13.51 10.70
N PHE A 192 0.72 -14.22 10.90
CA PHE A 192 -0.51 -14.00 10.14
C PHE A 192 -1.28 -12.74 10.58
N ALA A 193 -1.09 -12.26 11.81
CA ALA A 193 -1.61 -10.97 12.28
C ALA A 193 -0.92 -9.78 11.59
N ARG A 194 0.35 -9.93 11.16
CA ARG A 194 1.11 -8.91 10.43
C ARG A 194 0.39 -8.42 9.19
N TYR A 195 -0.43 -9.24 8.55
CA TYR A 195 -1.18 -8.80 7.37
C TYR A 195 -2.14 -7.63 7.61
N ALA A 196 -2.50 -7.32 8.87
CA ALA A 196 -3.19 -6.08 9.19
C ALA A 196 -2.36 -4.82 8.87
N THR A 197 -1.03 -4.89 8.95
CA THR A 197 -0.14 -3.76 8.65
C THR A 197 -0.09 -3.42 7.16
N TYR A 198 -0.46 -4.34 6.27
CA TYR A 198 -0.58 -4.09 4.81
C TYR A 198 -1.67 -3.07 4.48
N VAL A 199 -2.62 -2.89 5.38
CA VAL A 199 -3.63 -1.83 5.31
C VAL A 199 -3.44 -0.78 6.40
N GLY A 200 -2.26 -0.77 7.02
CA GLY A 200 -1.84 0.21 8.01
C GLY A 200 -2.64 0.14 9.31
N SER A 201 -3.00 -1.05 9.78
CA SER A 201 -3.96 -1.22 10.88
C SER A 201 -3.43 -2.17 11.96
N SER A 202 -3.96 -2.05 13.17
CA SER A 202 -3.70 -2.98 14.27
C SER A 202 -4.51 -4.27 14.09
N PRO A 203 -3.90 -5.46 14.22
CA PRO A 203 -4.64 -6.72 14.21
C PRO A 203 -5.60 -6.86 15.40
N LEU A 204 -5.38 -6.10 16.48
CA LEU A 204 -6.22 -6.07 17.66
C LEU A 204 -7.57 -5.35 17.40
N SER A 205 -7.64 -4.51 16.37
CA SER A 205 -8.82 -3.69 16.05
C SER A 205 -9.39 -3.98 14.65
N THR A 206 -8.66 -4.71 13.83
CA THR A 206 -9.01 -5.04 12.44
C THR A 206 -9.95 -6.23 12.38
N PRO A 207 -11.01 -6.21 11.54
CA PRO A 207 -11.89 -7.37 11.39
C PRO A 207 -11.16 -8.57 10.77
N ALA A 208 -11.56 -9.78 11.18
CA ALA A 208 -10.97 -11.04 10.70
C ALA A 208 -11.09 -11.25 9.18
N THR A 209 -12.02 -10.56 8.51
CA THR A 209 -12.11 -10.55 7.03
C THR A 209 -10.79 -10.20 6.35
N LEU A 210 -9.91 -9.42 7.00
CA LEU A 210 -8.63 -9.03 6.41
C LEU A 210 -7.59 -10.17 6.35
N MET A 211 -7.90 -11.37 6.84
CA MET A 211 -7.09 -12.57 6.53
C MET A 211 -7.02 -12.86 5.02
N LEU A 212 -7.95 -12.30 4.21
CA LEU A 212 -7.86 -12.37 2.74
C LEU A 212 -6.53 -11.80 2.19
N ILE A 213 -5.89 -10.87 2.90
CA ILE A 213 -4.61 -10.27 2.46
C ILE A 213 -3.51 -11.33 2.45
N ALA A 214 -3.50 -12.21 3.46
CA ALA A 214 -2.58 -13.34 3.48
C ALA A 214 -2.78 -14.25 2.25
N HIS A 215 -4.03 -14.51 1.87
CA HIS A 215 -4.31 -15.30 0.67
C HIS A 215 -3.79 -14.65 -0.61
N VAL A 216 -3.99 -13.33 -0.77
CA VAL A 216 -3.46 -12.58 -1.91
C VAL A 216 -1.94 -12.69 -2.02
N GLU A 217 -1.21 -12.69 -0.92
CA GLU A 217 0.24 -12.86 -0.91
C GLU A 217 0.65 -14.32 -1.16
N LEU A 218 -0.10 -15.27 -0.59
CA LEU A 218 0.11 -16.70 -0.80
C LEU A 218 -0.20 -17.17 -2.24
N GLU A 219 -0.97 -16.40 -3.02
CA GLU A 219 -1.15 -16.62 -4.46
C GLU A 219 0.07 -16.22 -5.30
N GLY A 220 1.07 -15.59 -4.70
CA GLY A 220 2.35 -15.25 -5.30
C GLY A 220 2.77 -13.79 -5.09
N VAL A 221 4.06 -13.63 -4.99
CA VAL A 221 4.76 -12.35 -4.91
C VAL A 221 5.71 -12.27 -6.10
N TRP A 222 5.72 -11.15 -6.79
CA TRP A 222 6.61 -10.89 -7.91
C TRP A 222 7.60 -9.79 -7.56
N LEU A 223 8.83 -9.99 -7.97
CA LEU A 223 9.89 -9.00 -7.93
C LEU A 223 9.92 -8.29 -9.29
N VAL A 224 9.97 -6.97 -9.26
CA VAL A 224 10.12 -6.16 -10.45
C VAL A 224 11.62 -5.99 -10.72
N ASP A 225 12.10 -6.50 -11.83
CA ASP A 225 13.51 -6.32 -12.22
C ASP A 225 13.83 -4.82 -12.37
N GLY A 226 14.87 -4.36 -11.68
CA GLY A 226 15.21 -2.94 -11.55
C GLY A 226 14.41 -2.17 -10.49
N GLY A 227 13.53 -2.84 -9.71
CA GLY A 227 12.80 -2.24 -8.58
C GLY A 227 11.37 -1.79 -8.88
N MET A 228 10.59 -1.58 -7.82
CA MET A 228 9.14 -1.27 -7.90
C MET A 228 8.83 0.05 -8.64
N HIS A 229 9.73 1.03 -8.62
CA HIS A 229 9.54 2.30 -9.34
C HIS A 229 9.45 2.10 -10.86
N ARG A 230 10.04 1.01 -11.42
CA ARG A 230 9.95 0.65 -12.84
C ARG A 230 8.51 0.42 -13.30
N LEU A 231 7.66 -0.11 -12.42
CA LEU A 231 6.24 -0.26 -12.73
C LEU A 231 5.56 1.10 -12.97
N ALA A 232 5.86 2.09 -12.12
CA ALA A 232 5.32 3.44 -12.31
C ALA A 232 5.86 4.11 -13.59
N THR A 233 7.15 3.89 -13.89
CA THR A 233 7.77 4.38 -15.13
C THR A 233 7.10 3.76 -16.35
N ALA A 234 6.90 2.45 -16.39
CA ALA A 234 6.23 1.75 -17.49
C ALA A 234 4.78 2.23 -17.70
N MET A 235 4.04 2.49 -16.60
CA MET A 235 2.69 3.07 -16.69
C MET A 235 2.72 4.50 -17.23
N ALA A 236 3.71 5.32 -16.85
CA ALA A 236 3.85 6.69 -17.35
C ALA A 236 4.26 6.72 -18.84
N GLU A 237 5.13 5.80 -19.27
CA GLU A 237 5.53 5.63 -20.67
C GLU A 237 4.33 5.25 -21.54
N LEU A 238 3.56 4.24 -21.11
CA LEU A 238 2.30 3.86 -21.77
C LEU A 238 1.34 5.06 -21.86
N GLY A 239 1.25 5.83 -20.77
CA GLY A 239 0.43 7.05 -20.76
C GLY A 239 0.84 8.07 -21.81
N ARG A 240 2.16 8.32 -21.99
CA ARG A 240 2.69 9.24 -23.03
C ARG A 240 2.37 8.73 -24.44
N GLU A 241 2.47 7.43 -24.68
CA GLU A 241 2.11 6.83 -25.97
C GLU A 241 0.62 6.99 -26.29
N LEU A 242 -0.23 7.02 -25.27
CA LEU A 242 -1.67 7.31 -25.40
C LEU A 242 -1.98 8.82 -25.52
N GLY A 243 -0.97 9.69 -25.55
CA GLY A 243 -1.13 11.13 -25.67
C GLY A 243 -1.45 11.85 -24.36
N ILE A 244 -1.17 11.24 -23.21
CA ILE A 244 -1.29 11.92 -21.91
C ILE A 244 -0.18 12.96 -21.77
N ASP A 245 -0.59 14.20 -21.46
CA ASP A 245 0.31 15.32 -21.20
C ASP A 245 0.72 15.31 -19.72
N LEU A 246 1.90 14.70 -19.43
CA LEU A 246 2.44 14.56 -18.07
C LEU A 246 3.40 15.70 -17.73
N HIS A 247 3.06 16.49 -16.74
CA HIS A 247 3.88 17.55 -16.17
C HIS A 247 4.39 17.16 -14.77
N LEU A 248 5.69 17.00 -14.65
CA LEU A 248 6.40 16.82 -13.37
C LEU A 248 6.77 18.19 -12.78
N ASN A 249 7.15 18.21 -11.49
CA ASN A 249 7.46 19.43 -10.75
C ASN A 249 6.35 20.50 -10.84
N THR A 250 5.09 20.03 -10.94
CA THR A 250 3.92 20.90 -11.17
C THR A 250 2.94 20.75 -10.00
N HIS A 251 2.99 21.71 -9.08
CA HIS A 251 2.17 21.70 -7.88
C HIS A 251 0.80 22.36 -8.14
N VAL A 252 -0.28 21.62 -7.83
CA VAL A 252 -1.66 22.14 -7.83
C VAL A 252 -1.97 22.70 -6.45
N SER A 253 -2.24 23.99 -6.37
CA SER A 253 -2.59 24.70 -5.13
C SER A 253 -4.09 24.79 -4.88
N GLU A 254 -4.94 24.69 -5.93
CA GLU A 254 -6.37 24.84 -5.79
C GLU A 254 -7.15 24.03 -6.86
N VAL A 255 -8.26 23.43 -6.45
CA VAL A 255 -9.30 22.93 -7.37
C VAL A 255 -10.31 24.07 -7.59
N LEU A 256 -10.38 24.57 -8.82
CA LEU A 256 -11.27 25.66 -9.21
C LEU A 256 -12.72 25.16 -9.24
N VAL A 257 -13.62 25.92 -8.60
CA VAL A 257 -15.04 25.57 -8.51
C VAL A 257 -15.89 26.72 -9.04
N LYS A 258 -16.82 26.41 -9.92
CA LYS A 258 -17.81 27.35 -10.44
C LYS A 258 -19.20 26.72 -10.43
N GLY A 259 -20.17 27.42 -9.86
CA GLY A 259 -21.55 26.91 -9.79
C GLY A 259 -21.69 25.57 -9.05
N GLY A 260 -20.81 25.30 -8.06
CA GLY A 260 -20.84 24.05 -7.30
C GLY A 260 -20.22 22.84 -8.01
N LYS A 261 -19.50 23.04 -9.11
CA LYS A 261 -18.83 22.02 -9.89
C LYS A 261 -17.35 22.36 -10.05
N ALA A 262 -16.45 21.38 -9.91
CA ALA A 262 -15.05 21.52 -10.27
C ALA A 262 -14.94 21.78 -11.78
N CYS A 263 -14.15 22.79 -12.15
CA CYS A 263 -14.01 23.25 -13.54
C CYS A 263 -12.57 23.46 -13.97
N GLY A 264 -11.61 22.99 -13.19
CA GLY A 264 -10.19 23.11 -13.47
C GLY A 264 -9.36 23.14 -12.19
N VAL A 265 -8.11 23.54 -12.33
CA VAL A 265 -7.15 23.68 -11.23
C VAL A 265 -6.36 24.98 -11.36
N ARG A 266 -5.79 25.44 -10.24
CA ARG A 266 -4.78 26.50 -10.19
C ARG A 266 -3.46 25.90 -9.75
N LEU A 267 -2.40 26.24 -10.45
CA LEU A 267 -1.04 25.87 -10.11
C LEU A 267 -0.47 26.83 -9.05
N GLU A 268 0.65 26.45 -8.46
CA GLU A 268 1.34 27.28 -7.44
C GLU A 268 1.84 28.61 -8.00
N ASP A 269 2.19 28.67 -9.28
CA ASP A 269 2.61 29.88 -10.00
C ASP A 269 1.43 30.82 -10.36
N GLY A 270 0.20 30.46 -9.99
CA GLY A 270 -1.02 31.20 -10.28
C GLY A 270 -1.71 30.84 -11.61
N THR A 271 -1.08 30.02 -12.45
CA THR A 271 -1.65 29.56 -13.73
C THR A 271 -2.92 28.78 -13.50
N SER A 272 -3.99 29.13 -14.23
CA SER A 272 -5.26 28.40 -14.16
C SER A 272 -5.46 27.53 -15.40
N LEU A 273 -5.70 26.23 -15.17
CA LEU A 273 -5.96 25.23 -16.21
C LEU A 273 -7.43 24.80 -16.14
N PRO A 274 -8.24 25.15 -17.16
CA PRO A 274 -9.65 24.73 -17.21
C PRO A 274 -9.76 23.24 -17.59
N ALA A 275 -10.78 22.57 -17.03
CA ALA A 275 -11.09 21.17 -17.35
C ALA A 275 -12.58 20.89 -17.20
N ASP A 276 -13.08 19.88 -17.90
CA ASP A 276 -14.46 19.37 -17.75
C ASP A 276 -14.61 18.55 -16.47
N VAL A 277 -13.51 17.86 -16.08
CA VAL A 277 -13.41 17.04 -14.85
C VAL A 277 -12.03 17.11 -14.25
N VAL A 278 -11.98 16.87 -12.92
CA VAL A 278 -10.75 16.74 -12.15
C VAL A 278 -10.75 15.40 -11.42
N VAL A 279 -9.66 14.63 -11.49
CA VAL A 279 -9.43 13.44 -10.69
C VAL A 279 -8.30 13.73 -9.70
N PHE A 280 -8.57 13.57 -8.41
CA PHE A 280 -7.58 13.78 -7.36
C PHE A 280 -7.02 12.45 -6.87
N ASN A 281 -5.71 12.28 -7.00
CA ASN A 281 -4.96 11.09 -6.57
C ASN A 281 -3.95 11.42 -5.46
N GLY A 282 -4.34 12.20 -4.49
CA GLY A 282 -3.61 12.46 -3.24
C GLY A 282 -4.32 11.83 -2.03
N ASP A 283 -3.81 12.09 -0.82
CA ASP A 283 -4.59 11.75 0.38
C ASP A 283 -5.85 12.64 0.43
N THR A 284 -7.01 12.01 0.54
CA THR A 284 -8.30 12.72 0.52
C THR A 284 -8.44 13.74 1.65
N ASN A 285 -7.67 13.59 2.73
CA ASN A 285 -7.67 14.55 3.83
C ASN A 285 -7.05 15.90 3.43
N ALA A 286 -6.17 15.94 2.41
CA ALA A 286 -5.66 17.21 1.86
C ALA A 286 -6.80 18.09 1.32
N LEU A 287 -7.80 17.49 0.65
CA LEU A 287 -9.02 18.19 0.25
C LEU A 287 -9.80 18.67 1.48
N ALA A 288 -10.05 17.78 2.44
CA ALA A 288 -10.86 18.07 3.63
C ALA A 288 -10.28 19.17 4.53
N THR A 289 -8.95 19.35 4.51
CA THR A 289 -8.23 20.36 5.31
C THR A 289 -7.93 21.66 4.55
N GLY A 290 -8.46 21.81 3.32
CA GLY A 290 -8.37 23.06 2.55
C GLY A 290 -7.06 23.26 1.79
N GLN A 291 -6.18 22.25 1.70
CA GLN A 291 -4.91 22.37 1.00
C GLN A 291 -5.06 22.50 -0.53
N LEU A 292 -6.25 22.23 -1.05
CA LEU A 292 -6.64 22.40 -2.45
C LEU A 292 -7.73 23.48 -2.61
N GLY A 293 -7.76 24.47 -1.72
CA GLY A 293 -8.72 25.55 -1.70
C GLY A 293 -9.99 25.25 -0.88
N ASN A 294 -10.62 26.31 -0.35
CA ASN A 294 -11.75 26.20 0.58
C ASN A 294 -12.99 25.53 -0.04
N GLU A 295 -13.25 25.77 -1.33
CA GLU A 295 -14.38 25.17 -2.03
C GLU A 295 -14.26 23.64 -2.16
N ALA A 296 -13.03 23.12 -2.22
CA ALA A 296 -12.75 21.70 -2.32
C ALA A 296 -12.97 20.95 -1.00
N MET A 297 -12.99 21.65 0.15
CA MET A 297 -13.18 21.01 1.48
C MET A 297 -14.47 20.20 1.57
N ARG A 298 -15.52 20.62 0.87
CA ARG A 298 -16.81 19.91 0.88
C ARG A 298 -16.79 18.58 0.13
N ALA A 299 -15.72 18.28 -0.64
CA ALA A 299 -15.62 17.08 -1.45
C ALA A 299 -15.63 15.79 -0.60
N VAL A 300 -15.01 15.83 0.56
CA VAL A 300 -14.89 14.68 1.48
C VAL A 300 -15.02 15.12 2.94
N LYS A 301 -15.28 14.17 3.84
CA LYS A 301 -15.23 14.43 5.29
C LYS A 301 -13.78 14.40 5.77
N PRO A 302 -13.40 15.30 6.71
CA PRO A 302 -12.08 15.24 7.33
C PRO A 302 -11.91 13.94 8.14
N ARG A 303 -10.68 13.43 8.15
CA ARG A 303 -10.27 12.28 8.95
C ARG A 303 -9.67 12.78 10.27
N LYS A 304 -10.12 12.21 11.38
CA LYS A 304 -9.52 12.44 12.69
C LYS A 304 -8.14 11.77 12.78
N VAL A 305 -7.28 12.28 13.66
CA VAL A 305 -5.91 11.75 13.85
C VAL A 305 -5.93 10.29 14.30
N GLU A 306 -6.84 9.93 15.20
CA GLU A 306 -7.01 8.57 15.74
C GLU A 306 -7.49 7.57 14.67
N GLN A 307 -7.98 8.07 13.55
CA GLN A 307 -8.44 7.26 12.41
C GLN A 307 -7.36 7.08 11.34
N ARG A 308 -6.18 7.68 11.51
CA ARG A 308 -5.07 7.52 10.58
C ARG A 308 -4.52 6.11 10.65
N ALA A 309 -4.16 5.57 9.50
CA ALA A 309 -3.42 4.33 9.41
C ALA A 309 -1.95 4.55 9.82
N LEU A 310 -1.17 3.47 9.89
CA LEU A 310 0.25 3.52 10.20
C LEU A 310 1.02 4.48 9.29
N SER A 311 2.03 5.10 9.86
CA SER A 311 3.21 5.61 9.20
C SER A 311 4.35 4.61 9.34
N ALA A 312 5.55 4.99 8.93
CA ALA A 312 6.76 4.23 9.13
C ALA A 312 7.98 5.16 9.25
N LEU A 313 9.01 4.69 9.99
CA LEU A 313 10.38 5.10 9.73
C LEU A 313 11.00 4.07 8.79
N THR A 314 11.65 4.56 7.75
CA THR A 314 12.37 3.71 6.81
C THR A 314 13.80 4.18 6.64
N TRP A 315 14.69 3.24 6.38
CA TRP A 315 16.09 3.50 6.07
C TRP A 315 16.44 2.76 4.78
N CYS A 316 16.83 3.53 3.77
CA CYS A 316 17.46 3.02 2.57
C CYS A 316 18.97 2.94 2.85
N ILE A 317 19.53 1.75 2.74
CA ILE A 317 20.89 1.43 3.20
C ILE A 317 21.66 0.80 2.04
N LYS A 318 22.92 1.22 1.86
CA LYS A 318 23.94 0.50 1.12
C LYS A 318 24.89 -0.14 2.15
N GLY A 319 24.79 -1.45 2.36
CA GLY A 319 25.52 -2.11 3.44
C GLY A 319 25.84 -3.56 3.13
N SER A 320 26.36 -4.26 4.14
CA SER A 320 26.58 -5.70 4.10
C SER A 320 25.86 -6.37 5.27
N SER A 321 25.48 -7.62 5.08
CA SER A 321 24.82 -8.44 6.09
C SER A 321 25.61 -9.70 6.40
N SER A 322 25.51 -10.19 7.63
CA SER A 322 26.14 -11.42 8.09
C SER A 322 25.36 -12.08 9.22
N GLY A 323 25.63 -13.36 9.47
CA GLY A 323 25.07 -14.13 10.59
C GLY A 323 23.68 -14.73 10.31
N PHE A 324 22.87 -14.12 9.45
CA PHE A 324 21.56 -14.61 9.04
C PHE A 324 21.48 -14.67 7.51
N ASP A 325 20.92 -15.75 6.99
CA ASP A 325 20.75 -15.91 5.55
C ASP A 325 19.46 -15.16 5.10
N LEU A 326 19.62 -13.93 4.61
CA LEU A 326 18.50 -13.13 4.11
C LEU A 326 17.95 -13.69 2.80
N ASP A 327 16.63 -13.61 2.64
CA ASP A 327 15.95 -13.66 1.34
C ASP A 327 15.59 -12.25 0.88
N HIS A 328 14.86 -12.09 -0.22
CA HIS A 328 14.43 -10.77 -0.69
C HIS A 328 13.56 -10.05 0.34
N HIS A 329 12.56 -10.74 0.89
CA HIS A 329 11.66 -10.21 1.93
C HIS A 329 11.90 -10.91 3.26
N ASN A 330 12.21 -10.15 4.30
CA ASN A 330 12.48 -10.68 5.64
C ASN A 330 11.69 -9.90 6.69
N VAL A 331 11.21 -10.61 7.72
CA VAL A 331 10.50 -10.01 8.85
C VAL A 331 11.07 -10.55 10.15
N PHE A 332 11.44 -9.66 11.04
CA PHE A 332 12.04 -9.96 12.33
C PHE A 332 11.11 -9.51 13.45
N PHE A 333 10.76 -10.45 14.32
CA PHE A 333 9.78 -10.26 15.37
C PHE A 333 10.37 -10.27 16.77
N GLU A 334 9.77 -9.45 17.64
CA GLU A 334 9.89 -9.58 19.09
C GLU A 334 8.71 -10.37 19.67
N SER A 335 8.81 -10.77 20.96
CA SER A 335 7.82 -11.65 21.59
C SER A 335 6.48 -10.97 21.88
N ASP A 336 6.48 -9.69 22.28
CA ASP A 336 5.24 -8.98 22.67
C ASP A 336 4.65 -8.17 21.52
N TYR A 337 3.99 -8.86 20.60
CA TYR A 337 3.39 -8.24 19.42
C TYR A 337 2.21 -7.31 19.71
N PRO A 338 1.28 -7.62 20.62
CA PRO A 338 0.20 -6.70 20.98
C PRO A 338 0.69 -5.35 21.52
N SER A 339 1.77 -5.33 22.30
CA SER A 339 2.35 -4.10 22.86
C SER A 339 2.81 -3.12 21.77
N GLU A 340 3.33 -3.63 20.63
CA GLU A 340 3.72 -2.79 19.49
C GLU A 340 2.56 -1.90 19.03
N PHE A 341 1.37 -2.48 18.86
CA PHE A 341 0.21 -1.73 18.36
C PHE A 341 -0.40 -0.80 19.42
N ASN A 342 -0.36 -1.16 20.69
CA ASN A 342 -0.78 -0.27 21.77
C ASN A 342 0.13 0.96 21.81
N THR A 343 1.45 0.77 21.75
CA THR A 343 2.41 1.87 21.71
C THR A 343 2.17 2.79 20.51
N ILE A 344 1.92 2.24 19.31
CA ILE A 344 1.72 3.06 18.12
C ILE A 344 0.37 3.78 18.10
N PHE A 345 -0.73 3.09 18.41
CA PHE A 345 -2.07 3.65 18.24
C PHE A 345 -2.61 4.37 19.45
N GLU A 346 -2.28 3.92 20.69
CA GLU A 346 -2.78 4.51 21.93
C GLU A 346 -1.78 5.52 22.51
N GLU A 347 -0.50 5.13 22.64
CA GLU A 347 0.54 6.00 23.21
C GLU A 347 1.13 6.98 22.17
N ARG A 348 0.88 6.77 20.89
CA ARG A 348 1.39 7.57 19.77
C ARG A 348 2.91 7.69 19.77
N ASN A 349 3.58 6.56 19.99
CA ASN A 349 5.03 6.45 20.05
C ASN A 349 5.54 5.27 19.20
N VAL A 350 6.85 5.16 19.02
CA VAL A 350 7.49 4.01 18.35
C VAL A 350 7.89 2.98 19.41
N PRO A 351 7.62 1.70 19.19
CA PRO A 351 8.03 0.64 20.08
C PRO A 351 9.56 0.60 20.27
N SER A 352 10.01 0.36 21.49
CA SER A 352 11.44 0.13 21.77
C SER A 352 11.94 -1.21 21.25
N LYS A 353 11.02 -2.13 20.96
CA LYS A 353 11.27 -3.46 20.38
C LYS A 353 10.30 -3.68 19.22
N PRO A 354 10.55 -3.02 18.07
CA PRO A 354 9.62 -3.06 16.95
C PRO A 354 9.71 -4.37 16.18
N THR A 355 8.66 -4.73 15.47
CA THR A 355 8.78 -5.63 14.32
C THR A 355 9.56 -4.90 13.22
N VAL A 356 10.59 -5.54 12.68
CA VAL A 356 11.43 -4.98 11.61
C VAL A 356 11.17 -5.72 10.31
N TYR A 357 10.77 -5.00 9.28
CA TYR A 357 10.77 -5.52 7.92
C TYR A 357 12.06 -5.10 7.22
N LEU A 358 12.70 -6.05 6.53
CA LEU A 358 13.92 -5.82 5.77
C LEU A 358 13.76 -6.39 4.35
N CYS A 359 13.84 -5.53 3.34
CA CYS A 359 13.91 -5.92 1.94
C CYS A 359 15.36 -5.87 1.48
N ALA A 360 15.92 -7.03 1.11
CA ALA A 360 17.25 -7.15 0.54
C ALA A 360 17.14 -7.17 -0.99
N GLN A 361 17.19 -5.98 -1.61
CA GLN A 361 16.77 -5.75 -3.00
C GLN A 361 17.69 -6.38 -4.05
N ASP A 362 18.90 -6.76 -3.67
CA ASP A 362 19.86 -7.45 -4.54
C ASP A 362 19.79 -8.98 -4.40
N ARG A 363 18.83 -9.51 -3.61
CA ARG A 363 18.56 -10.94 -3.44
C ARG A 363 17.30 -11.33 -4.20
N GLY A 364 17.25 -12.59 -4.62
CA GLY A 364 16.16 -13.14 -5.41
C GLY A 364 16.71 -13.99 -6.57
N PRO A 365 15.84 -14.49 -7.48
CA PRO A 365 16.21 -15.44 -8.52
C PRO A 365 17.37 -14.99 -9.43
N ASN A 366 17.46 -13.70 -9.72
CA ASN A 366 18.52 -13.11 -10.55
C ASN A 366 19.50 -12.25 -9.73
N GLY A 367 19.40 -12.29 -8.41
CA GLY A 367 20.24 -11.48 -7.54
C GLY A 367 21.70 -11.90 -7.56
N SER A 368 22.61 -10.95 -7.55
CA SER A 368 24.04 -11.22 -7.36
C SER A 368 24.59 -10.25 -6.31
N LEU A 369 25.19 -10.82 -5.28
CA LEU A 369 25.85 -10.07 -4.23
C LEU A 369 27.30 -9.78 -4.63
N ASN A 370 27.58 -8.53 -4.97
CA ASN A 370 28.91 -8.03 -5.28
C ASN A 370 29.35 -7.00 -4.21
N GLY A 371 29.67 -7.48 -3.00
CA GLY A 371 30.09 -6.64 -1.88
C GLY A 371 28.91 -6.06 -1.10
N SER A 372 28.64 -4.74 -1.20
CA SER A 372 27.49 -4.11 -0.54
C SER A 372 26.18 -4.36 -1.27
N GLU A 373 25.09 -4.51 -0.52
CA GLU A 373 23.74 -4.75 -1.02
C GLU A 373 22.80 -3.56 -0.69
N ARG A 374 21.75 -3.41 -1.49
CA ARG A 374 20.69 -2.42 -1.29
C ARG A 374 19.65 -2.99 -0.33
N LEU A 375 19.45 -2.31 0.78
CA LEU A 375 18.54 -2.73 1.83
C LEU A 375 17.50 -1.62 2.10
N LEU A 376 16.25 -2.01 2.26
CA LEU A 376 15.22 -1.16 2.84
C LEU A 376 14.79 -1.75 4.19
N MET A 377 15.13 -1.08 5.27
CA MET A 377 14.66 -1.40 6.62
C MET A 377 13.47 -0.53 6.97
N LEU A 378 12.43 -1.11 7.58
CA LEU A 378 11.19 -0.43 7.95
C LEU A 378 10.73 -0.84 9.34
N VAL A 379 10.31 0.18 10.10
CA VAL A 379 9.62 0.04 11.39
C VAL A 379 8.31 0.83 11.34
N ASN A 380 7.22 0.25 11.84
CA ASN A 380 5.94 0.94 11.93
C ASN A 380 6.00 2.10 12.93
N ALA A 381 5.31 3.20 12.59
CA ALA A 381 5.26 4.41 13.40
C ALA A 381 3.86 5.03 13.41
N PRO A 382 3.53 5.89 14.41
CA PRO A 382 2.31 6.67 14.38
C PRO A 382 2.32 7.71 13.24
N ALA A 383 1.15 7.98 12.67
CA ALA A 383 1.00 8.97 11.59
C ALA A 383 0.78 10.38 12.18
N ASP A 384 1.82 10.94 12.75
CA ASP A 384 1.83 12.24 13.46
C ASP A 384 2.83 13.25 12.88
N GLY A 385 3.25 13.05 11.61
CA GLY A 385 4.23 13.90 10.96
C GLY A 385 3.81 15.36 10.73
N ASP A 386 2.54 15.71 10.99
CA ASP A 386 2.04 17.09 11.05
C ASP A 386 1.95 17.66 12.46
N ARG A 387 2.29 16.90 13.49
CA ARG A 387 2.11 17.24 14.90
C ARG A 387 3.36 17.06 15.76
N GLN A 388 4.15 16.05 15.44
CA GLN A 388 5.39 15.70 16.11
C GLN A 388 6.56 15.96 15.16
N ASN A 389 7.61 16.65 15.66
CA ASN A 389 8.85 16.79 14.94
C ASN A 389 9.80 15.65 15.32
N TRP A 390 10.20 14.87 14.35
CA TRP A 390 11.15 13.76 14.50
C TRP A 390 12.57 14.31 14.47
N SER A 391 13.24 14.32 15.63
CA SER A 391 14.64 14.74 15.73
C SER A 391 15.59 13.67 15.17
N GLU A 392 16.82 14.05 14.84
CA GLU A 392 17.87 13.10 14.46
C GLU A 392 18.13 12.05 15.55
N ASP A 393 18.05 12.45 16.83
CA ASP A 393 18.19 11.54 17.98
C ASP A 393 17.04 10.53 18.05
N ASP A 394 15.80 10.92 17.74
CA ASP A 394 14.66 10.01 17.69
C ASP A 394 14.82 8.97 16.56
N VAL A 395 15.30 9.43 15.41
CA VAL A 395 15.56 8.56 14.24
C VAL A 395 16.71 7.60 14.55
N ALA A 396 17.81 8.08 15.13
CA ALA A 396 18.96 7.27 15.53
C ALA A 396 18.57 6.22 16.58
N ARG A 397 17.89 6.63 17.64
CA ARG A 397 17.41 5.72 18.69
C ARG A 397 16.49 4.63 18.11
N THR A 398 15.59 4.98 17.20
CA THR A 398 14.69 4.01 16.57
C THR A 398 15.44 3.04 15.65
N ARG A 399 16.44 3.53 14.92
CA ARG A 399 17.35 2.72 14.13
C ARG A 399 18.09 1.70 15.01
N ASP A 400 18.69 2.16 16.10
CA ASP A 400 19.46 1.30 17.00
C ASP A 400 18.56 0.24 17.67
N ASN A 401 17.32 0.59 18.03
CA ASN A 401 16.33 -0.37 18.50
C ASN A 401 16.02 -1.44 17.44
N ALA A 402 15.85 -1.04 16.17
CA ALA A 402 15.61 -1.97 15.07
C ALA A 402 16.84 -2.90 14.85
N LEU A 403 18.05 -2.34 14.81
CA LEU A 403 19.29 -3.11 14.68
C LEU A 403 19.45 -4.12 15.83
N ALA A 404 19.11 -3.74 17.05
CA ALA A 404 19.15 -4.65 18.20
C ALA A 404 18.14 -5.82 18.07
N VAL A 405 16.99 -5.62 17.41
CA VAL A 405 16.05 -6.73 17.08
C VAL A 405 16.70 -7.66 16.06
N LEU A 406 17.28 -7.10 14.98
CA LEU A 406 17.96 -7.89 13.95
C LEU A 406 19.08 -8.74 14.56
N GLU A 407 19.92 -8.15 15.43
CA GLU A 407 21.02 -8.84 16.09
C GLU A 407 20.53 -10.01 16.96
N ARG A 408 19.46 -9.81 17.73
CA ARG A 408 18.84 -10.91 18.51
C ARG A 408 18.30 -12.04 17.64
N CYS A 409 17.90 -11.74 16.41
CA CYS A 409 17.53 -12.75 15.41
C CYS A 409 18.73 -13.33 14.63
N GLY A 410 19.95 -12.93 14.98
CA GLY A 410 21.19 -13.43 14.37
C GLY A 410 21.66 -12.64 13.15
N LEU A 411 21.01 -11.52 12.78
CA LEU A 411 21.42 -10.68 11.66
C LEU A 411 22.27 -9.50 12.11
N ASN A 412 23.47 -9.37 11.56
CA ASN A 412 24.32 -8.20 11.72
C ASN A 412 24.35 -7.40 10.42
N LEU A 413 24.00 -6.12 10.46
CA LEU A 413 24.14 -5.17 9.37
C LEU A 413 25.35 -4.27 9.61
N SER A 414 26.14 -4.03 8.56
CA SER A 414 27.28 -3.12 8.59
C SER A 414 27.17 -2.11 7.45
N PHE A 415 27.15 -0.83 7.80
CA PHE A 415 27.08 0.30 6.86
C PHE A 415 27.65 1.56 7.51
N ARG A 416 28.04 2.55 6.71
CA ARG A 416 28.43 3.88 7.21
C ARG A 416 27.19 4.74 7.35
N ASP A 417 27.19 5.73 8.23
CA ASP A 417 26.06 6.67 8.35
C ASP A 417 25.79 7.41 7.04
N SER A 418 26.81 7.73 6.24
CA SER A 418 26.67 8.30 4.91
C SER A 418 25.95 7.39 3.90
N ASP A 419 25.91 6.10 4.15
CA ASP A 419 25.31 5.07 3.29
C ASP A 419 23.92 4.66 3.79
N CYS A 420 23.29 5.53 4.60
CA CYS A 420 21.99 5.31 5.20
C CYS A 420 21.13 6.59 5.10
N VAL A 421 20.03 6.52 4.37
CA VAL A 421 19.08 7.64 4.20
C VAL A 421 17.75 7.29 4.86
N SER A 422 17.40 8.02 5.89
CA SER A 422 16.11 7.83 6.60
C SER A 422 14.96 8.57 5.93
N THR A 423 13.74 8.10 6.18
CA THR A 423 12.50 8.81 5.87
C THR A 423 11.56 8.69 7.06
N THR A 424 11.16 9.81 7.62
CA THR A 424 10.35 9.93 8.83
C THR A 424 8.86 10.15 8.53
N PRO A 425 7.97 10.07 9.53
CA PRO A 425 6.58 10.53 9.37
C PRO A 425 6.43 11.99 8.92
N ASN A 426 7.38 12.90 9.28
CA ASN A 426 7.39 14.28 8.76
C ASN A 426 7.68 14.32 7.26
N ASP A 427 8.67 13.54 6.80
CA ASP A 427 9.01 13.46 5.38
C ASP A 427 7.85 12.89 4.56
N TRP A 428 7.19 11.85 5.09
CA TRP A 428 5.98 11.30 4.47
C TRP A 428 4.86 12.32 4.40
N HIS A 429 4.65 13.12 5.47
CA HIS A 429 3.67 14.20 5.45
C HIS A 429 4.03 15.29 4.43
N GLY A 430 5.28 15.69 4.36
CA GLY A 430 5.78 16.66 3.39
C GLY A 430 5.59 16.20 1.94
N ARG A 431 5.87 14.92 1.67
CA ARG A 431 5.68 14.32 0.34
C ARG A 431 4.21 14.08 -0.01
N PHE A 432 3.38 13.72 0.98
CA PHE A 432 1.94 13.42 0.81
C PHE A 432 1.10 14.29 1.76
N PRO A 433 0.88 15.56 1.41
CA PRO A 433 0.19 16.53 2.27
C PRO A 433 -1.19 16.06 2.70
N GLY A 434 -1.60 16.46 3.90
CA GLY A 434 -2.87 16.07 4.51
C GLY A 434 -2.88 14.68 5.15
N SER A 435 -1.87 13.84 4.88
CA SER A 435 -1.81 12.47 5.40
C SER A 435 -1.42 12.38 6.88
N GLY A 436 -0.70 13.38 7.42
CA GLY A 436 0.00 13.30 8.70
C GLY A 436 1.11 12.25 8.71
N GLY A 437 1.62 11.88 7.52
CA GLY A 437 2.58 10.79 7.32
C GLY A 437 1.95 9.41 7.18
N SER A 438 0.62 9.29 7.23
CA SER A 438 -0.04 7.99 7.01
C SER A 438 0.22 7.46 5.60
N LEU A 439 0.72 6.22 5.51
CA LEU A 439 1.02 5.57 4.24
C LEU A 439 -0.21 4.90 3.60
N TYR A 440 -1.25 4.63 4.38
CA TYR A 440 -2.41 3.82 3.99
C TYR A 440 -3.74 4.58 4.08
N GLY A 441 -3.70 5.88 4.36
CA GLY A 441 -4.89 6.71 4.54
C GLY A 441 -5.56 6.48 5.90
N GLY A 442 -6.80 5.99 5.96
CA GLY A 442 -7.49 5.66 7.21
C GLY A 442 -7.24 4.22 7.65
N ALA A 443 -7.12 3.98 8.95
CA ALA A 443 -7.03 2.64 9.53
C ALA A 443 -8.31 1.84 9.31
N SER A 444 -8.17 0.54 9.11
CA SER A 444 -9.28 -0.40 8.94
C SER A 444 -9.72 -0.99 10.29
N HIS A 445 -9.93 -0.14 11.30
CA HIS A 445 -10.36 -0.53 12.63
C HIS A 445 -11.89 -0.62 12.72
N GLY A 446 -12.38 -1.74 13.23
CA GLY A 446 -13.82 -2.04 13.34
C GLY A 446 -14.46 -2.53 12.04
N ILE A 447 -15.60 -3.20 12.18
CA ILE A 447 -16.32 -3.89 11.07
C ILE A 447 -16.84 -2.96 9.97
N TRP A 448 -17.03 -1.68 10.29
CA TRP A 448 -17.56 -0.68 9.36
C TRP A 448 -16.46 0.13 8.64
N SER A 449 -15.20 -0.06 9.00
CA SER A 449 -14.09 0.76 8.50
C SER A 449 -13.95 0.75 6.98
N SER A 450 -14.14 -0.41 6.36
CA SER A 450 -14.08 -0.54 4.88
C SER A 450 -15.15 0.28 4.16
N PHE A 451 -16.28 0.59 4.83
CA PHE A 451 -17.36 1.43 4.29
C PHE A 451 -17.16 2.92 4.56
N THR A 452 -16.20 3.32 5.37
CA THR A 452 -15.92 4.73 5.66
C THR A 452 -15.02 5.39 4.62
N ARG A 453 -14.20 4.61 3.89
CA ARG A 453 -13.37 5.15 2.80
C ARG A 453 -14.25 5.79 1.72
N PRO A 454 -13.91 6.97 1.19
CA PRO A 454 -14.66 7.56 0.09
C PRO A 454 -14.60 6.66 -1.16
N GLY A 455 -15.64 6.70 -1.99
CA GLY A 455 -15.63 6.08 -3.31
C GLY A 455 -15.03 7.01 -4.36
N ALA A 456 -15.06 6.59 -5.62
CA ALA A 456 -14.55 7.36 -6.75
C ALA A 456 -15.26 8.73 -6.94
N ARG A 457 -16.55 8.84 -6.63
CA ARG A 457 -17.27 10.10 -6.69
C ARG A 457 -17.14 10.88 -5.39
N SER A 458 -16.65 12.12 -5.45
CA SER A 458 -16.65 13.02 -4.31
C SER A 458 -18.06 13.64 -4.13
N ARG A 459 -18.24 14.43 -3.06
CA ARG A 459 -19.47 15.23 -2.86
C ARG A 459 -19.50 16.49 -3.73
N LEU A 460 -18.37 16.89 -4.30
CA LEU A 460 -18.25 18.01 -5.21
C LEU A 460 -18.38 17.50 -6.64
N LYS A 461 -19.40 17.92 -7.37
CA LYS A 461 -19.61 17.54 -8.77
C LYS A 461 -18.36 17.87 -9.60
N GLY A 462 -18.02 17.01 -10.57
CA GLY A 462 -16.86 17.20 -11.44
C GLY A 462 -15.52 16.90 -10.80
N LEU A 463 -15.46 16.57 -9.49
CA LEU A 463 -14.28 16.11 -8.80
C LEU A 463 -14.42 14.64 -8.43
N TYR A 464 -13.49 13.83 -8.90
CA TYR A 464 -13.39 12.39 -8.65
C TYR A 464 -12.15 12.08 -7.82
N LEU A 465 -12.15 10.93 -7.15
CA LEU A 465 -11.11 10.51 -6.20
C LEU A 465 -10.51 9.19 -6.63
N SER A 466 -9.19 9.06 -6.49
CA SER A 466 -8.46 7.82 -6.71
C SER A 466 -7.31 7.66 -5.70
N GLY A 467 -6.70 6.48 -5.65
CA GLY A 467 -5.54 6.18 -4.83
C GLY A 467 -5.83 5.44 -3.53
N GLY A 468 -4.80 5.22 -2.72
CA GLY A 468 -4.83 4.34 -1.55
C GLY A 468 -5.71 4.82 -0.38
N SER A 469 -6.06 6.10 -0.30
CA SER A 469 -7.01 6.62 0.70
C SER A 469 -8.49 6.51 0.25
N VAL A 470 -8.73 6.01 -0.97
CA VAL A 470 -10.03 5.82 -1.61
C VAL A 470 -10.33 4.32 -1.72
N HIS A 471 -11.60 3.96 -1.88
CA HIS A 471 -12.02 2.58 -2.18
C HIS A 471 -11.35 2.07 -3.47
N PRO A 472 -10.85 0.82 -3.51
CA PRO A 472 -11.00 -0.25 -2.52
C PRO A 472 -10.06 -0.16 -1.32
N GLY A 473 -8.97 0.59 -1.37
CA GLY A 473 -8.08 0.79 -0.23
C GLY A 473 -6.61 0.92 -0.62
N PRO A 474 -5.70 0.78 0.36
CA PRO A 474 -4.25 0.89 0.15
C PRO A 474 -3.65 -0.37 -0.50
N GLY A 475 -2.42 -0.24 -0.95
CA GLY A 475 -1.65 -1.21 -1.74
C GLY A 475 -1.59 -0.79 -3.20
N VAL A 476 -0.50 -1.10 -3.88
CA VAL A 476 -0.27 -0.67 -5.28
C VAL A 476 -1.37 -1.20 -6.22
N PRO A 477 -1.75 -2.49 -6.14
CA PRO A 477 -2.85 -3.02 -6.95
C PRO A 477 -4.20 -2.34 -6.64
N MET A 478 -4.49 -2.11 -5.36
CA MET A 478 -5.75 -1.47 -4.94
C MET A 478 -5.82 -0.01 -5.36
N ALA A 479 -4.71 0.73 -5.28
CA ALA A 479 -4.64 2.10 -5.77
C ALA A 479 -4.84 2.16 -7.30
N THR A 480 -4.27 1.21 -8.04
CA THR A 480 -4.49 1.05 -9.49
C THR A 480 -5.97 0.81 -9.80
N LEU A 481 -6.60 -0.15 -9.12
CA LEU A 481 -8.05 -0.39 -9.25
C LEU A 481 -8.88 0.85 -8.90
N SER A 482 -8.50 1.59 -7.86
CA SER A 482 -9.16 2.84 -7.49
C SER A 482 -9.13 3.87 -8.62
N GLY A 483 -8.01 3.99 -9.34
CA GLY A 483 -7.86 4.82 -10.53
C GLY A 483 -8.80 4.38 -11.66
N ARG A 484 -8.85 3.09 -11.96
CA ARG A 484 -9.75 2.50 -12.96
C ARG A 484 -11.23 2.73 -12.63
N LEU A 485 -11.59 2.58 -11.35
CA LEU A 485 -12.95 2.88 -10.86
C LEU A 485 -13.29 4.37 -10.98
N ALA A 486 -12.32 5.27 -10.77
CA ALA A 486 -12.50 6.70 -10.95
C ALA A 486 -12.74 7.06 -12.43
N ALA A 487 -11.91 6.55 -13.33
CA ALA A 487 -12.09 6.72 -14.78
C ALA A 487 -13.47 6.20 -15.25
N SER A 488 -13.82 4.99 -14.82
CA SER A 488 -15.14 4.40 -15.12
C SER A 488 -16.32 5.25 -14.58
N ALA A 489 -16.15 5.90 -13.42
CA ALA A 489 -17.16 6.81 -12.89
C ALA A 489 -17.27 8.08 -13.73
N VAL A 490 -16.12 8.68 -14.14
CA VAL A 490 -16.08 9.84 -15.03
C VAL A 490 -16.78 9.56 -16.34
N VAL A 491 -16.42 8.47 -17.01
CA VAL A 491 -17.01 8.08 -18.31
C VAL A 491 -18.52 7.94 -18.19
N ARG A 492 -19.03 7.25 -17.17
CA ARG A 492 -20.47 7.08 -16.96
C ARG A 492 -21.24 8.37 -16.66
N ASP A 493 -20.59 9.35 -16.03
CA ASP A 493 -21.27 10.59 -15.62
C ASP A 493 -21.21 11.67 -16.70
N ILE A 494 -20.31 11.54 -17.69
CA ILE A 494 -20.03 12.56 -18.71
C ILE A 494 -20.37 12.07 -20.13
N ALA A 495 -20.41 10.74 -20.33
CA ALA A 495 -20.92 10.18 -21.56
C ALA A 495 -22.43 10.44 -21.64
#